data_ba93d6eca931690894fae79e77e1198c
#
_entry.id   ba93d6eca931690894fae79e77e1198c
#
_cell.length_a   1.000
_cell.length_b   1.000
_cell.length_c   1.000
_cell.angle_alpha   90.00
_cell.angle_beta   90.00
_cell.angle_gamma   90.00
#
_symmetry.space_group_name_H-M   'P 1'
#
loop_
_entity.id
_entity.type
_entity.pdbx_description
1 polymer ?
#
loop_
_entity_poly.entity_id
_entity_poly.type
_entity_poly.pdbx_seq_one_letter_code
_entity_poly.pdbx_strand_id
1 'polypeptide(L)'
;DIRWLTGFTGGTAQLLVSRSNHEAWLLVDGRYFERAVDETTASRASVHIERVVPDVSTDEMIARIVGTSSLAVDPSHVTAHFMNVLQGHCSVVHERTQLDDLRRVKDDSEISLIASAAGIADNAFASLVSDGLFGKTEKQIRNRLDHLMREAGADDVAFDTIVATGPLGARPHHEPSDATVEDGHGVVIDFGAMVQGYKSDMTRTIRVGAVSDEYQRMFELVLEAETAGVASVKAGVVGAAVDAAARAVFIREGVDHECVHGTGHGIGLYIHEQPILSPRCTAVL
;
A
#
# COMPACT_ATOMS: atom_id res chain seq x y z
N ASP A 1 -3.55 4.76 -10.17
CA ASP A 1 -3.86 4.33 -11.54
C ASP A 1 -3.17 5.18 -12.59
N ILE A 2 -3.24 6.53 -12.50
CA ILE A 2 -2.60 7.43 -13.49
C ILE A 2 -1.11 7.12 -13.61
N ARG A 3 -0.39 6.98 -12.49
CA ARG A 3 1.02 6.63 -12.52
C ARG A 3 1.29 5.29 -13.23
N TRP A 4 0.49 4.27 -12.95
CA TRP A 4 0.63 2.95 -13.58
C TRP A 4 0.42 3.01 -15.08
N LEU A 5 -0.57 3.80 -15.54
CA LEU A 5 -0.92 3.93 -16.96
C LEU A 5 0.00 4.87 -17.76
N THR A 6 0.57 5.88 -17.09
CA THR A 6 1.25 6.98 -17.81
C THR A 6 2.67 7.27 -17.33
N GLY A 7 3.07 6.74 -16.19
CA GLY A 7 4.33 7.10 -15.50
C GLY A 7 4.26 8.44 -14.75
N PHE A 8 3.18 9.24 -14.91
CA PHE A 8 3.06 10.53 -14.25
C PHE A 8 2.92 10.41 -12.73
N THR A 9 3.79 11.11 -12.01
CA THR A 9 3.90 11.02 -10.54
C THR A 9 3.37 12.25 -9.78
N GLY A 10 2.83 13.24 -10.49
CA GLY A 10 2.27 14.46 -9.88
C GLY A 10 1.03 14.19 -9.05
N GLY A 11 0.80 15.03 -8.03
CA GLY A 11 -0.27 14.83 -7.03
C GLY A 11 -1.69 15.14 -7.52
N THR A 12 -1.84 15.81 -8.67
CA THR A 12 -3.17 16.21 -9.18
C THR A 12 -3.21 16.06 -10.69
N ALA A 13 -4.05 15.15 -11.18
CA ALA A 13 -4.34 14.95 -12.59
C ALA A 13 -5.66 14.20 -12.79
N GLN A 14 -6.20 14.28 -14.00
CA GLN A 14 -7.29 13.43 -14.48
C GLN A 14 -6.83 12.73 -15.76
N LEU A 15 -7.14 11.45 -15.88
CA LEU A 15 -6.86 10.68 -17.08
C LEU A 15 -8.17 10.22 -17.71
N LEU A 16 -8.39 10.61 -18.96
CA LEU A 16 -9.49 10.13 -19.79
C LEU A 16 -8.95 9.15 -20.82
N VAL A 17 -9.67 8.06 -21.03
CA VAL A 17 -9.35 7.06 -22.06
C VAL A 17 -10.57 6.82 -22.92
N SER A 18 -10.41 7.00 -24.23
CA SER A 18 -11.46 6.73 -25.21
C SER A 18 -11.41 5.27 -25.66
N ARG A 19 -12.56 4.59 -25.56
CA ARG A 19 -12.72 3.21 -26.05
C ARG A 19 -12.85 3.12 -27.57
N SER A 20 -13.31 4.22 -28.22
CA SER A 20 -13.63 4.19 -29.65
C SER A 20 -12.44 4.41 -30.56
N ASN A 21 -11.50 5.27 -30.16
CA ASN A 21 -10.33 5.64 -30.98
C ASN A 21 -8.99 5.31 -30.31
N HIS A 22 -9.03 4.73 -29.09
CA HIS A 22 -7.84 4.37 -28.30
C HIS A 22 -6.92 5.56 -27.96
N GLU A 23 -7.47 6.76 -27.87
CA GLU A 23 -6.77 7.96 -27.42
C GLU A 23 -6.92 8.13 -25.93
N ALA A 24 -5.95 8.78 -25.32
CA ALA A 24 -5.96 9.14 -23.90
C ALA A 24 -5.54 10.58 -23.69
N TRP A 25 -6.12 11.25 -22.70
CA TRP A 25 -5.83 12.63 -22.32
C TRP A 25 -5.49 12.71 -20.85
N LEU A 26 -4.32 13.25 -20.55
CA LEU A 26 -3.89 13.55 -19.18
C LEU A 26 -4.07 15.05 -18.94
N LEU A 27 -5.05 15.41 -18.11
CA LEU A 27 -5.35 16.77 -17.73
C LEU A 27 -4.56 17.12 -16.48
N VAL A 28 -3.74 18.14 -16.56
CA VAL A 28 -2.91 18.63 -15.45
C VAL A 28 -2.96 20.16 -15.36
N ASP A 29 -2.82 20.71 -14.17
CA ASP A 29 -2.68 22.16 -14.04
C ASP A 29 -1.28 22.67 -14.45
N GLY A 30 -1.13 23.97 -14.55
CA GLY A 30 0.10 24.59 -15.03
C GLY A 30 1.35 24.27 -14.21
N ARG A 31 1.21 23.87 -12.93
CA ARG A 31 2.31 23.49 -12.03
C ARG A 31 2.93 22.15 -12.42
N TYR A 32 2.15 21.29 -13.05
CA TYR A 32 2.54 19.93 -13.39
C TYR A 32 2.73 19.70 -14.89
N PHE A 33 2.45 20.69 -15.74
CA PHE A 33 2.42 20.50 -17.19
C PHE A 33 3.76 20.01 -17.77
N GLU A 34 4.87 20.69 -17.46
CA GLU A 34 6.19 20.31 -17.96
C GLU A 34 6.62 18.94 -17.39
N ARG A 35 6.38 18.71 -16.10
CA ARG A 35 6.64 17.42 -15.46
C ARG A 35 5.84 16.29 -16.11
N ALA A 36 4.59 16.54 -16.49
CA ALA A 36 3.77 15.54 -17.20
C ALA A 36 4.34 15.22 -18.58
N VAL A 37 4.83 16.23 -19.31
CA VAL A 37 5.50 16.03 -20.62
C VAL A 37 6.75 15.15 -20.44
N ASP A 38 7.60 15.48 -19.48
CA ASP A 38 8.88 14.77 -19.25
C ASP A 38 8.63 13.31 -18.83
N GLU A 39 7.78 13.10 -17.81
CA GLU A 39 7.53 11.77 -17.25
C GLU A 39 6.79 10.85 -18.23
N THR A 40 5.79 11.35 -18.96
CA THR A 40 5.07 10.54 -19.97
C THR A 40 5.92 10.23 -21.18
N THR A 41 6.84 11.13 -21.56
CA THR A 41 7.84 10.86 -22.61
C THR A 41 8.82 9.79 -22.17
N ALA A 42 9.32 9.87 -20.93
CA ALA A 42 10.25 8.89 -20.36
C ALA A 42 9.61 7.50 -20.25
N SER A 43 8.34 7.41 -19.85
CA SER A 43 7.57 6.17 -19.77
C SER A 43 7.07 5.67 -21.12
N ARG A 44 7.19 6.47 -22.18
CA ARG A 44 6.65 6.20 -23.54
C ARG A 44 5.13 6.03 -23.55
N ALA A 45 4.42 6.67 -22.63
CA ALA A 45 2.97 6.65 -22.60
C ALA A 45 2.40 7.43 -23.80
N SER A 46 1.47 6.82 -24.52
CA SER A 46 0.76 7.47 -25.63
C SER A 46 -0.44 8.23 -25.11
N VAL A 47 -0.21 9.48 -24.66
CA VAL A 47 -1.26 10.33 -24.11
C VAL A 47 -1.13 11.77 -24.60
N HIS A 48 -2.27 12.43 -24.85
CA HIS A 48 -2.33 13.86 -25.07
C HIS A 48 -2.29 14.57 -23.71
N ILE A 49 -1.40 15.56 -23.55
CA ILE A 49 -1.31 16.30 -22.31
C ILE A 49 -2.07 17.60 -22.47
N GLU A 50 -3.11 17.77 -21.65
CA GLU A 50 -3.97 18.94 -21.66
C GLU A 50 -3.70 19.79 -20.42
N ARG A 51 -3.36 21.07 -20.66
CA ARG A 51 -3.15 22.03 -19.58
C ARG A 51 -4.48 22.64 -19.13
N VAL A 52 -4.88 22.37 -17.90
CA VAL A 52 -5.99 23.07 -17.25
C VAL A 52 -5.58 24.51 -16.99
N VAL A 53 -6.31 25.47 -17.60
CA VAL A 53 -6.06 26.90 -17.45
C VAL A 53 -7.00 27.49 -16.41
N PRO A 54 -6.63 28.62 -15.72
CA PRO A 54 -7.42 29.16 -14.61
C PRO A 54 -8.88 29.51 -14.94
N ASP A 55 -9.15 29.87 -16.18
CA ASP A 55 -10.49 30.30 -16.63
C ASP A 55 -11.41 29.15 -17.10
N VAL A 56 -10.92 27.91 -17.08
CA VAL A 56 -11.66 26.71 -17.51
C VAL A 56 -11.49 25.63 -16.45
N SER A 57 -12.58 25.17 -15.87
CA SER A 57 -12.53 24.11 -14.88
C SER A 57 -12.17 22.75 -15.49
N THR A 58 -11.64 21.85 -14.69
CA THR A 58 -11.30 20.50 -15.14
C THR A 58 -12.50 19.73 -15.69
N ASP A 59 -13.66 19.89 -15.08
CA ASP A 59 -14.93 19.28 -15.51
C ASP A 59 -15.42 19.83 -16.85
N GLU A 60 -15.27 21.14 -17.10
CA GLU A 60 -15.55 21.71 -18.43
C GLU A 60 -14.60 21.17 -19.51
N MET A 61 -13.32 21.00 -19.19
CA MET A 61 -12.36 20.39 -20.15
C MET A 61 -12.73 18.93 -20.43
N ILE A 62 -13.06 18.17 -19.38
CA ILE A 62 -13.55 16.78 -19.53
C ILE A 62 -14.78 16.77 -20.45
N ALA A 63 -15.77 17.63 -20.21
CA ALA A 63 -16.97 17.70 -21.02
C ALA A 63 -16.68 18.04 -22.48
N ARG A 64 -15.72 18.93 -22.75
CA ARG A 64 -15.29 19.24 -24.14
C ARG A 64 -14.66 18.03 -24.86
N ILE A 65 -13.82 17.26 -24.15
CA ILE A 65 -13.20 16.04 -24.70
C ILE A 65 -14.26 14.96 -24.91
N VAL A 66 -15.16 14.75 -23.95
CA VAL A 66 -16.24 13.76 -24.04
C VAL A 66 -17.27 14.10 -25.14
N GLY A 67 -17.55 15.40 -25.34
CA GLY A 67 -18.50 15.87 -26.33
C GLY A 67 -19.90 15.28 -26.12
N THR A 68 -20.45 14.65 -27.13
CA THR A 68 -21.77 13.99 -27.10
C THR A 68 -21.75 12.55 -26.60
N SER A 69 -20.56 12.02 -26.31
CA SER A 69 -20.38 10.65 -25.79
C SER A 69 -20.75 10.55 -24.31
N SER A 70 -20.86 9.34 -23.80
CA SER A 70 -21.01 9.11 -22.35
C SER A 70 -19.64 8.90 -21.70
N LEU A 71 -19.46 9.46 -20.50
CA LEU A 71 -18.30 9.27 -19.67
C LEU A 71 -18.56 8.11 -18.67
N ALA A 72 -17.79 7.03 -18.77
CA ALA A 72 -17.80 5.98 -17.76
C ALA A 72 -16.90 6.39 -16.59
N VAL A 73 -17.43 6.33 -15.38
CA VAL A 73 -16.72 6.72 -14.16
C VAL A 73 -16.92 5.62 -13.10
N ASP A 74 -15.83 5.22 -12.46
CA ASP A 74 -15.90 4.33 -11.31
C ASP A 74 -16.19 5.13 -10.04
N PRO A 75 -17.36 4.96 -9.43
CA PRO A 75 -17.75 5.74 -8.25
C PRO A 75 -16.91 5.43 -7.01
N SER A 76 -16.14 4.35 -7.00
CA SER A 76 -15.21 4.02 -5.90
C SER A 76 -13.93 4.88 -5.90
N HIS A 77 -13.62 5.51 -7.04
CA HIS A 77 -12.40 6.31 -7.23
C HIS A 77 -12.63 7.82 -7.33
N VAL A 78 -13.88 8.28 -7.27
CA VAL A 78 -14.21 9.70 -7.36
C VAL A 78 -15.08 10.14 -6.18
N THR A 79 -14.98 11.42 -5.83
CA THR A 79 -15.86 11.97 -4.79
C THR A 79 -17.28 12.17 -5.33
N ALA A 80 -18.29 12.05 -4.45
CA ALA A 80 -19.67 12.32 -4.81
C ALA A 80 -19.85 13.76 -5.36
N HIS A 81 -19.09 14.72 -4.82
CA HIS A 81 -19.10 16.11 -5.30
C HIS A 81 -18.66 16.16 -6.77
N PHE A 82 -17.51 15.58 -7.10
CA PHE A 82 -16.98 15.60 -8.47
C PHE A 82 -17.91 14.87 -9.45
N MET A 83 -18.51 13.75 -9.02
CA MET A 83 -19.51 13.03 -9.80
C MET A 83 -20.71 13.93 -10.15
N ASN A 84 -21.26 14.66 -9.17
CA ASN A 84 -22.38 15.57 -9.39
C ASN A 84 -22.02 16.71 -10.35
N VAL A 85 -20.81 17.24 -10.25
CA VAL A 85 -20.31 18.29 -11.16
C VAL A 85 -20.23 17.75 -12.59
N LEU A 86 -19.63 16.57 -12.80
CA LEU A 86 -19.54 15.94 -14.13
C LEU A 86 -20.92 15.69 -14.77
N GLN A 87 -21.89 15.23 -13.98
CA GLN A 87 -23.28 15.03 -14.43
C GLN A 87 -23.97 16.31 -14.88
N GLY A 88 -23.53 17.47 -14.40
CA GLY A 88 -23.99 18.78 -14.86
C GLY A 88 -23.47 19.19 -16.25
N HIS A 89 -22.38 18.54 -16.71
CA HIS A 89 -21.69 18.90 -17.95
C HIS A 89 -21.79 17.85 -19.05
N CYS A 90 -21.86 16.55 -18.70
CA CYS A 90 -21.91 15.45 -19.67
C CYS A 90 -22.75 14.27 -19.17
N SER A 91 -23.06 13.35 -20.09
CA SER A 91 -23.70 12.08 -19.74
C SER A 91 -22.71 11.18 -19.00
N VAL A 92 -23.00 10.84 -17.73
CA VAL A 92 -22.15 9.98 -16.89
C VAL A 92 -22.80 8.62 -16.68
N VAL A 93 -22.04 7.56 -16.92
CA VAL A 93 -22.40 6.17 -16.64
C VAL A 93 -21.51 5.65 -15.52
N HIS A 94 -22.13 5.01 -14.51
CA HIS A 94 -21.38 4.38 -13.43
C HIS A 94 -20.88 3.01 -13.91
N GLU A 95 -19.58 2.85 -13.97
CA GLU A 95 -18.94 1.60 -14.40
C GLU A 95 -17.69 1.34 -13.58
N ARG A 96 -17.61 0.17 -12.96
CA ARG A 96 -16.40 -0.24 -12.23
C ARG A 96 -15.27 -0.47 -13.21
N THR A 97 -14.11 0.11 -12.92
CA THR A 97 -12.91 -0.16 -13.70
C THR A 97 -12.32 -1.52 -13.35
N GLN A 98 -11.57 -2.12 -14.28
CA GLN A 98 -10.82 -3.36 -14.05
C GLN A 98 -9.34 -3.07 -13.73
N LEU A 99 -8.98 -1.82 -13.45
CA LEU A 99 -7.58 -1.43 -13.24
C LEU A 99 -6.96 -2.11 -12.02
N ASP A 100 -7.72 -2.26 -10.95
CA ASP A 100 -7.25 -2.98 -9.77
C ASP A 100 -6.95 -4.47 -10.08
N ASP A 101 -7.77 -5.10 -10.91
CA ASP A 101 -7.53 -6.48 -11.35
C ASP A 101 -6.30 -6.61 -12.25
N LEU A 102 -6.05 -5.63 -13.12
CA LEU A 102 -4.85 -5.59 -13.97
C LEU A 102 -3.58 -5.37 -13.14
N ARG A 103 -3.63 -4.46 -12.15
CA ARG A 103 -2.50 -4.16 -11.26
C ARG A 103 -2.20 -5.26 -10.25
N ARG A 104 -3.15 -6.17 -10.01
CA ARG A 104 -2.95 -7.29 -9.08
C ARG A 104 -1.83 -8.21 -9.50
N VAL A 105 -1.69 -8.48 -10.81
CA VAL A 105 -0.61 -9.28 -11.36
C VAL A 105 0.51 -8.34 -11.79
N LYS A 106 1.61 -8.35 -11.05
CA LYS A 106 2.78 -7.51 -11.29
C LYS A 106 3.65 -8.07 -12.38
N ASP A 107 4.20 -7.20 -13.22
CA ASP A 107 5.25 -7.59 -14.17
C ASP A 107 6.64 -7.65 -13.48
N ASP A 108 7.66 -8.10 -14.21
CA ASP A 108 9.01 -8.29 -13.67
C ASP A 108 9.65 -6.97 -13.19
N SER A 109 9.31 -5.85 -13.82
CA SER A 109 9.80 -4.53 -13.41
C SER A 109 9.16 -4.05 -12.10
N GLU A 110 7.86 -4.26 -11.96
CA GLU A 110 7.13 -3.97 -10.73
C GLU A 110 7.62 -4.83 -9.56
N ILE A 111 7.82 -6.14 -9.82
CA ILE A 111 8.39 -7.07 -8.82
C ILE A 111 9.79 -6.62 -8.39
N SER A 112 10.62 -6.19 -9.33
CA SER A 112 11.97 -5.69 -9.02
C SER A 112 11.94 -4.46 -8.11
N LEU A 113 10.99 -3.54 -8.30
CA LEU A 113 10.83 -2.35 -7.45
C LEU A 113 10.34 -2.72 -6.04
N ILE A 114 9.39 -3.65 -5.93
CA ILE A 114 8.92 -4.18 -4.64
C ILE A 114 10.08 -4.88 -3.91
N ALA A 115 10.85 -5.71 -4.60
CA ALA A 115 12.00 -6.38 -4.03
C ALA A 115 13.10 -5.40 -3.56
N SER A 116 13.32 -4.32 -4.32
CA SER A 116 14.24 -3.26 -3.92
C SER A 116 13.75 -2.56 -2.65
N ALA A 117 12.46 -2.22 -2.57
CA ALA A 117 11.87 -1.62 -1.38
C ALA A 117 11.98 -2.54 -0.16
N ALA A 118 11.72 -3.84 -0.33
CA ALA A 118 11.89 -4.84 0.73
C ALA A 118 13.35 -4.95 1.20
N GLY A 119 14.31 -4.99 0.28
CA GLY A 119 15.74 -5.03 0.62
C GLY A 119 16.22 -3.79 1.39
N ILE A 120 15.70 -2.60 1.05
CA ILE A 120 15.97 -1.37 1.80
C ILE A 120 15.42 -1.47 3.23
N ALA A 121 14.18 -1.95 3.38
CA ALA A 121 13.55 -2.13 4.68
C ALA A 121 14.30 -3.15 5.54
N ASP A 122 14.72 -4.29 4.99
CA ASP A 122 15.52 -5.31 5.68
C ASP A 122 16.85 -4.73 6.20
N ASN A 123 17.59 -4.00 5.37
CA ASN A 123 18.87 -3.40 5.74
C ASN A 123 18.71 -2.32 6.83
N ALA A 124 17.67 -1.48 6.70
CA ALA A 124 17.36 -0.45 7.68
C ALA A 124 16.99 -1.07 9.04
N PHE A 125 16.19 -2.13 9.03
CA PHE A 125 15.82 -2.85 10.24
C PHE A 125 17.02 -3.52 10.91
N ALA A 126 17.89 -4.18 10.15
CA ALA A 126 19.12 -4.77 10.68
C ALA A 126 20.01 -3.73 11.36
N SER A 127 20.13 -2.54 10.76
CA SER A 127 20.88 -1.42 11.34
C SER A 127 20.22 -0.89 12.63
N LEU A 128 18.89 -0.74 12.64
CA LEU A 128 18.13 -0.34 13.82
C LEU A 128 18.35 -1.31 14.99
N VAL A 129 18.28 -2.62 14.73
CA VAL A 129 18.50 -3.65 15.75
C VAL A 129 19.91 -3.59 16.31
N SER A 130 20.91 -3.36 15.43
CA SER A 130 22.32 -3.16 15.84
C SER A 130 22.51 -1.95 16.75
N ASP A 131 21.73 -0.88 16.55
CA ASP A 131 21.73 0.33 17.39
C ASP A 131 21.15 0.07 18.80
N GLY A 132 20.47 -1.07 19.01
CA GLY A 132 19.76 -1.44 20.23
C GLY A 132 18.47 -0.63 20.43
N LEU A 133 17.47 -1.22 21.10
CA LEU A 133 16.15 -0.59 21.33
C LEU A 133 15.93 -0.18 22.78
N PHE A 134 16.61 -0.82 23.73
CA PHE A 134 16.43 -0.59 25.16
C PHE A 134 16.59 0.88 25.54
N GLY A 135 15.66 1.40 26.34
CA GLY A 135 15.67 2.79 26.81
C GLY A 135 15.26 3.85 25.77
N LYS A 136 14.99 3.46 24.53
CA LYS A 136 14.48 4.38 23.49
C LYS A 136 12.97 4.45 23.55
N THR A 137 12.41 5.60 23.18
CA THR A 137 10.95 5.74 23.01
C THR A 137 10.51 5.19 21.66
N GLU A 138 9.24 4.82 21.52
CA GLU A 138 8.63 4.38 20.25
C GLU A 138 8.87 5.39 19.14
N LYS A 139 8.67 6.70 19.41
CA LYS A 139 8.95 7.78 18.47
C LYS A 139 10.42 7.85 18.03
N GLN A 140 11.35 7.62 18.96
CA GLN A 140 12.78 7.62 18.62
C GLN A 140 13.13 6.45 17.72
N ILE A 141 12.56 5.27 17.97
CA ILE A 141 12.75 4.07 17.15
C ILE A 141 12.17 4.29 15.76
N ARG A 142 10.91 4.77 15.65
CA ARG A 142 10.27 5.12 14.39
C ARG A 142 11.12 6.10 13.58
N ASN A 143 11.48 7.23 14.17
CA ASN A 143 12.23 8.28 13.47
C ASN A 143 13.59 7.77 12.97
N ARG A 144 14.25 6.90 13.75
CA ARG A 144 15.52 6.29 13.35
C ARG A 144 15.33 5.34 12.18
N LEU A 145 14.30 4.48 12.22
CA LEU A 145 14.02 3.53 11.14
C LEU A 145 13.65 4.22 9.83
N ASP A 146 12.76 5.23 9.91
CA ASP A 146 12.36 6.04 8.76
C ASP A 146 13.55 6.75 8.10
N HIS A 147 14.46 7.26 8.93
CA HIS A 147 15.70 7.89 8.47
C HIS A 147 16.61 6.87 7.77
N LEU A 148 16.82 5.70 8.38
CA LEU A 148 17.65 4.64 7.81
C LEU A 148 17.11 4.15 6.45
N MET A 149 15.80 4.02 6.28
CA MET A 149 15.22 3.64 4.99
C MET A 149 15.49 4.69 3.92
N ARG A 150 15.34 6.00 4.25
CA ARG A 150 15.63 7.08 3.30
C ARG A 150 17.12 7.19 2.98
N GLU A 151 18.02 7.02 3.95
CA GLU A 151 19.48 6.97 3.72
C GLU A 151 19.87 5.79 2.81
N ALA A 152 19.18 4.66 2.92
CA ALA A 152 19.40 3.48 2.08
C ALA A 152 18.81 3.60 0.67
N GLY A 153 18.16 4.73 0.34
CA GLY A 153 17.69 5.04 -1.01
C GLY A 153 16.18 4.87 -1.23
N ALA A 154 15.37 4.72 -0.18
CA ALA A 154 13.92 4.82 -0.33
C ALA A 154 13.49 6.24 -0.70
N ASP A 155 12.54 6.37 -1.62
CA ASP A 155 11.91 7.67 -1.94
C ASP A 155 11.14 8.21 -0.74
N ASP A 156 10.48 7.32 0.01
CA ASP A 156 9.75 7.62 1.25
C ASP A 156 9.48 6.34 2.04
N VAL A 157 8.81 6.45 3.19
CA VAL A 157 8.20 5.31 3.87
C VAL A 157 6.94 4.85 3.11
N ALA A 158 6.63 3.56 3.17
CA ALA A 158 5.46 3.01 2.48
C ALA A 158 4.13 3.42 3.14
N PHE A 159 4.17 3.57 4.46
CA PHE A 159 3.08 4.00 5.35
C PHE A 159 3.68 4.52 6.67
N ASP A 160 2.85 5.09 7.53
CA ASP A 160 3.29 5.59 8.83
C ASP A 160 3.80 4.42 9.69
N THR A 161 5.10 4.40 9.96
CA THR A 161 5.77 3.33 10.71
C THR A 161 5.17 3.19 12.11
N ILE A 162 4.74 1.98 12.47
CA ILE A 162 4.22 1.63 13.77
C ILE A 162 5.35 1.08 14.64
N VAL A 163 5.44 1.55 15.86
CA VAL A 163 6.30 0.98 16.91
C VAL A 163 5.48 0.88 18.19
N ALA A 164 5.29 -0.33 18.69
CA ALA A 164 4.47 -0.59 19.87
C ALA A 164 5.23 -1.46 20.88
N THR A 165 5.51 -0.90 22.06
CA THR A 165 6.27 -1.59 23.11
C THR A 165 5.38 -2.14 24.23
N GLY A 166 5.73 -3.32 24.75
CA GLY A 166 5.03 -3.97 25.85
C GLY A 166 3.54 -4.17 25.57
N PRO A 167 2.61 -3.78 26.48
CA PRO A 167 1.17 -3.97 26.28
C PRO A 167 0.58 -3.21 25.08
N LEU A 168 1.27 -2.18 24.57
CA LEU A 168 0.82 -1.41 23.41
C LEU A 168 0.90 -2.24 22.11
N GLY A 169 1.74 -3.28 22.07
CA GLY A 169 1.83 -4.23 20.96
C GLY A 169 0.53 -5.01 20.68
N ALA A 170 -0.43 -5.00 21.60
CA ALA A 170 -1.76 -5.57 21.39
C ALA A 170 -2.69 -4.69 20.51
N ARG A 171 -2.23 -3.52 20.08
CA ARG A 171 -2.99 -2.55 19.26
C ARG A 171 -2.48 -2.55 17.84
N PRO A 172 -3.19 -3.15 16.86
CA PRO A 172 -2.67 -3.27 15.49
C PRO A 172 -2.33 -1.93 14.82
N HIS A 173 -3.11 -0.87 15.07
CA HIS A 173 -2.89 0.48 14.52
C HIS A 173 -2.44 1.46 15.61
N HIS A 174 -1.43 1.05 16.41
CA HIS A 174 -0.86 1.91 17.43
C HIS A 174 -0.06 3.05 16.81
N GLU A 175 -0.27 4.28 17.30
CA GLU A 175 0.57 5.43 16.94
C GLU A 175 1.77 5.52 17.91
N PRO A 176 3.03 5.57 17.39
CA PRO A 176 4.22 5.65 18.24
C PRO A 176 4.16 6.80 19.23
N SER A 177 4.33 6.48 20.51
CA SER A 177 4.23 7.38 21.65
C SER A 177 5.58 7.68 22.30
N ASP A 178 5.57 8.33 23.46
CA ASP A 178 6.76 8.54 24.29
C ASP A 178 7.00 7.36 25.28
N ALA A 179 6.26 6.26 25.11
CA ALA A 179 6.50 5.03 25.87
C ALA A 179 7.90 4.49 25.58
N THR A 180 8.60 4.07 26.62
CA THR A 180 9.99 3.63 26.57
C THR A 180 10.06 2.11 26.54
N VAL A 181 10.98 1.58 25.75
CA VAL A 181 11.28 0.15 25.71
C VAL A 181 12.02 -0.25 26.98
N GLU A 182 11.45 -1.18 27.73
CA GLU A 182 11.97 -1.69 29.00
C GLU A 182 12.39 -3.16 28.89
N ASP A 183 13.09 -3.65 29.89
CA ASP A 183 13.44 -5.07 30.01
C ASP A 183 12.17 -5.92 30.15
N GLY A 184 12.13 -7.05 29.46
CA GLY A 184 10.95 -7.92 29.39
C GLY A 184 9.89 -7.49 28.38
N HIS A 185 10.08 -6.37 27.65
CA HIS A 185 9.14 -5.95 26.63
C HIS A 185 9.32 -6.70 25.30
N GLY A 186 8.19 -7.06 24.68
CA GLY A 186 8.12 -7.25 23.24
C GLY A 186 7.94 -5.89 22.55
N VAL A 187 8.59 -5.70 21.44
CA VAL A 187 8.45 -4.50 20.60
C VAL A 187 8.01 -4.93 19.22
N VAL A 188 6.78 -4.56 18.84
CA VAL A 188 6.24 -4.76 17.48
C VAL A 188 6.63 -3.54 16.66
N ILE A 189 7.27 -3.78 15.51
CA ILE A 189 7.66 -2.75 14.56
C ILE A 189 7.09 -3.13 13.21
N ASP A 190 6.19 -2.28 12.68
CA ASP A 190 5.53 -2.46 11.40
C ASP A 190 5.91 -1.29 10.49
N PHE A 191 6.55 -1.58 9.36
CA PHE A 191 7.23 -0.60 8.53
C PHE A 191 7.41 -1.08 7.10
N GLY A 192 7.64 -0.13 6.20
CA GLY A 192 7.94 -0.43 4.81
C GLY A 192 8.62 0.75 4.12
N ALA A 193 9.39 0.45 3.09
CA ALA A 193 10.02 1.44 2.22
C ALA A 193 9.22 1.59 0.92
N MET A 194 9.39 2.73 0.26
CA MET A 194 8.83 3.00 -1.06
C MET A 194 9.94 3.29 -2.07
N VAL A 195 9.90 2.63 -3.21
CA VAL A 195 10.82 2.86 -4.35
C VAL A 195 9.99 3.05 -5.61
N GLN A 196 10.14 4.19 -6.25
CA GLN A 196 9.38 4.57 -7.43
C GLN A 196 7.87 4.30 -7.28
N GLY A 197 7.31 4.60 -6.08
CA GLY A 197 5.91 4.42 -5.72
C GLY A 197 5.50 3.01 -5.32
N TYR A 198 6.31 1.98 -5.60
CA TYR A 198 6.07 0.62 -5.14
C TYR A 198 6.52 0.45 -3.71
N LYS A 199 5.74 -0.29 -2.95
CA LYS A 199 5.83 -0.37 -1.50
C LYS A 199 6.22 -1.76 -1.04
N SER A 200 7.02 -1.84 0.02
CA SER A 200 7.19 -3.02 0.84
C SER A 200 6.37 -2.90 2.12
N ASP A 201 6.14 -4.02 2.77
CA ASP A 201 5.37 -4.14 4.00
C ASP A 201 5.97 -5.25 4.86
N MET A 202 6.36 -4.92 6.08
CA MET A 202 7.08 -5.85 6.95
C MET A 202 6.81 -5.56 8.42
N THR A 203 6.33 -6.54 9.16
CA THR A 203 6.26 -6.49 10.62
C THR A 203 7.33 -7.37 11.24
N ARG A 204 8.01 -6.89 12.27
CA ARG A 204 8.94 -7.66 13.11
C ARG A 204 8.67 -7.41 14.58
N THR A 205 8.69 -8.48 15.35
CA THR A 205 8.59 -8.41 16.80
C THR A 205 9.94 -8.75 17.43
N ILE A 206 10.47 -7.86 18.25
CA ILE A 206 11.73 -8.03 18.98
C ILE A 206 11.43 -8.22 20.44
N ARG A 207 12.10 -9.19 21.06
CA ARG A 207 12.08 -9.37 22.51
C ARG A 207 13.29 -8.65 23.12
N VAL A 208 13.06 -7.78 24.07
CA VAL A 208 14.09 -6.99 24.75
C VAL A 208 14.26 -7.52 26.16
N GLY A 209 15.45 -8.07 26.44
CA GLY A 209 15.74 -8.70 27.72
C GLY A 209 14.99 -10.03 27.95
N ALA A 210 14.61 -10.29 29.20
CA ALA A 210 13.96 -11.53 29.62
C ALA A 210 12.43 -11.38 29.61
N VAL A 211 11.79 -11.84 28.54
CA VAL A 211 10.32 -11.86 28.43
C VAL A 211 9.71 -13.00 29.27
N SER A 212 8.42 -12.89 29.63
CA SER A 212 7.72 -13.96 30.33
C SER A 212 7.56 -15.21 29.47
N ASP A 213 7.40 -16.39 30.11
CA ASP A 213 7.13 -17.66 29.42
C ASP A 213 5.84 -17.60 28.59
N GLU A 214 4.82 -16.89 29.09
CA GLU A 214 3.56 -16.69 28.38
C GLU A 214 3.79 -15.89 27.09
N TYR A 215 4.55 -14.78 27.16
CA TYR A 215 4.91 -13.98 25.99
C TYR A 215 5.73 -14.82 24.98
N GLN A 216 6.71 -15.56 25.49
CA GLN A 216 7.52 -16.45 24.63
C GLN A 216 6.66 -17.48 23.89
N ARG A 217 5.75 -18.15 24.61
CA ARG A 217 4.82 -19.11 24.01
C ARG A 217 3.94 -18.48 22.94
N MET A 218 3.40 -17.30 23.21
CA MET A 218 2.56 -16.59 22.22
C MET A 218 3.36 -16.13 21.00
N PHE A 219 4.59 -15.66 21.20
CA PHE A 219 5.48 -15.30 20.11
C PHE A 219 5.75 -16.50 19.18
N GLU A 220 6.04 -17.68 19.75
CA GLU A 220 6.29 -18.89 18.97
C GLU A 220 5.03 -19.36 18.23
N LEU A 221 3.87 -19.23 18.83
CA LEU A 221 2.58 -19.56 18.22
C LEU A 221 2.27 -18.67 17.02
N VAL A 222 2.49 -17.36 17.15
CA VAL A 222 2.30 -16.42 16.05
C VAL A 222 3.29 -16.68 14.91
N LEU A 223 4.54 -16.99 15.23
CA LEU A 223 5.55 -17.36 14.23
C LEU A 223 5.19 -18.65 13.49
N GLU A 224 4.63 -19.65 14.18
CA GLU A 224 4.11 -20.86 13.54
C GLU A 224 2.94 -20.54 12.59
N ALA A 225 2.00 -19.69 13.03
CA ALA A 225 0.86 -19.30 12.23
C ALA A 225 1.28 -18.52 10.97
N GLU A 226 2.19 -17.57 11.10
CA GLU A 226 2.77 -16.81 9.99
C GLU A 226 3.46 -17.74 9.00
N THR A 227 4.33 -18.63 9.49
CA THR A 227 5.04 -19.62 8.67
C THR A 227 4.07 -20.53 7.90
N ALA A 228 2.99 -20.99 8.55
CA ALA A 228 1.96 -21.82 7.90
C ALA A 228 1.22 -21.03 6.82
N GLY A 229 0.89 -19.75 7.08
CA GLY A 229 0.28 -18.85 6.10
C GLY A 229 1.17 -18.69 4.88
N VAL A 230 2.43 -18.31 5.06
CA VAL A 230 3.41 -18.11 3.97
C VAL A 230 3.60 -19.40 3.16
N ALA A 231 3.75 -20.53 3.81
CA ALA A 231 3.94 -21.84 3.13
C ALA A 231 2.74 -22.26 2.28
N SER A 232 1.55 -21.74 2.59
CA SER A 232 0.30 -22.04 1.87
C SER A 232 0.10 -21.17 0.61
N VAL A 233 0.85 -20.07 0.45
CA VAL A 233 0.76 -19.16 -0.70
C VAL A 233 1.30 -19.85 -1.94
N LYS A 234 0.42 -20.13 -2.91
CA LYS A 234 0.76 -20.78 -4.19
C LYS A 234 -0.20 -20.33 -5.27
N ALA A 235 0.26 -20.27 -6.51
CA ALA A 235 -0.60 -20.04 -7.65
C ALA A 235 -1.76 -21.06 -7.69
N GLY A 236 -2.95 -20.59 -7.93
CA GLY A 236 -4.18 -21.40 -7.97
C GLY A 236 -4.86 -21.64 -6.60
N VAL A 237 -4.28 -21.17 -5.49
CA VAL A 237 -4.89 -21.28 -4.16
C VAL A 237 -5.88 -20.13 -3.95
N VAL A 238 -7.03 -20.42 -3.36
CA VAL A 238 -7.99 -19.38 -2.95
C VAL A 238 -7.47 -18.68 -1.70
N GLY A 239 -7.54 -17.33 -1.67
CA GLY A 239 -7.00 -16.54 -0.56
C GLY A 239 -7.55 -16.91 0.83
N ALA A 240 -8.84 -17.35 0.91
CA ALA A 240 -9.38 -17.86 2.15
C ALA A 240 -8.68 -19.13 2.68
N ALA A 241 -8.06 -19.94 1.82
CA ALA A 241 -7.32 -21.12 2.25
C ALA A 241 -5.97 -20.73 2.90
N VAL A 242 -5.37 -19.61 2.46
CA VAL A 242 -4.17 -19.04 3.09
C VAL A 242 -4.49 -18.54 4.50
N ASP A 243 -5.57 -17.77 4.64
CA ASP A 243 -6.05 -17.32 5.95
C ASP A 243 -6.39 -18.50 6.88
N ALA A 244 -7.05 -19.52 6.36
CA ALA A 244 -7.39 -20.73 7.12
C ALA A 244 -6.15 -21.49 7.60
N ALA A 245 -5.06 -21.54 6.81
CA ALA A 245 -3.81 -22.19 7.20
C ALA A 245 -3.17 -21.52 8.44
N ALA A 246 -3.10 -20.19 8.44
CA ALA A 246 -2.60 -19.44 9.59
C ALA A 246 -3.54 -19.58 10.80
N ARG A 247 -4.86 -19.42 10.63
CA ARG A 247 -5.86 -19.53 11.71
C ARG A 247 -5.94 -20.92 12.32
N ALA A 248 -5.67 -21.97 11.57
CA ALA A 248 -5.69 -23.35 12.11
C ALA A 248 -4.75 -23.52 13.31
N VAL A 249 -3.63 -22.80 13.33
CA VAL A 249 -2.68 -22.80 14.45
C VAL A 249 -3.32 -22.19 15.71
N PHE A 250 -3.99 -21.05 15.57
CA PHE A 250 -4.70 -20.38 16.67
C PHE A 250 -5.90 -21.19 17.18
N ILE A 251 -6.68 -21.80 16.25
CA ILE A 251 -7.82 -22.66 16.59
C ILE A 251 -7.36 -23.87 17.41
N ARG A 252 -6.26 -24.50 17.03
CA ARG A 252 -5.66 -25.64 17.77
C ARG A 252 -5.38 -25.29 19.23
N GLU A 253 -4.93 -24.06 19.49
CA GLU A 253 -4.58 -23.57 20.83
C GLU A 253 -5.77 -22.85 21.54
N GLY A 254 -6.94 -22.72 20.88
CA GLY A 254 -8.14 -22.08 21.42
C GLY A 254 -8.05 -20.56 21.57
N VAL A 255 -7.15 -19.90 20.81
CA VAL A 255 -6.90 -18.44 20.87
C VAL A 255 -7.27 -17.72 19.56
N ASP A 256 -8.02 -18.36 18.67
CA ASP A 256 -8.42 -17.78 17.38
C ASP A 256 -9.29 -16.52 17.53
N HIS A 257 -9.98 -16.36 18.65
CA HIS A 257 -10.77 -15.17 18.99
C HIS A 257 -9.90 -13.92 19.24
N GLU A 258 -8.63 -14.07 19.53
CA GLU A 258 -7.66 -12.97 19.69
C GLU A 258 -7.17 -12.43 18.32
N CYS A 259 -7.34 -13.19 17.23
CA CYS A 259 -6.93 -12.78 15.90
C CYS A 259 -8.03 -11.93 15.24
N VAL A 260 -7.96 -10.61 15.41
CA VAL A 260 -9.02 -9.65 15.07
C VAL A 260 -8.98 -9.13 13.62
N HIS A 261 -7.97 -9.53 12.81
CA HIS A 261 -7.81 -9.06 11.44
C HIS A 261 -7.57 -10.21 10.45
N GLY A 262 -7.52 -9.90 9.15
CA GLY A 262 -7.14 -10.87 8.10
C GLY A 262 -5.64 -11.16 8.13
N THR A 263 -5.24 -12.24 7.44
CA THR A 263 -3.85 -12.72 7.45
C THR A 263 -2.93 -11.84 6.62
N GLY A 264 -3.43 -11.13 5.60
CA GLY A 264 -2.60 -10.28 4.76
C GLY A 264 -3.34 -9.70 3.56
N HIS A 265 -2.58 -9.11 2.65
CA HIS A 265 -3.10 -8.41 1.47
C HIS A 265 -2.03 -8.33 0.37
N GLY A 266 -2.46 -7.99 -0.85
CA GLY A 266 -1.55 -7.60 -1.92
C GLY A 266 -0.91 -6.25 -1.65
N ILE A 267 0.26 -6.03 -2.24
CA ILE A 267 0.99 -4.76 -2.21
C ILE A 267 1.36 -4.33 -3.64
N GLY A 268 1.69 -3.07 -3.81
CA GLY A 268 2.12 -2.50 -5.09
C GLY A 268 2.29 -0.99 -5.00
N LEU A 269 1.62 -0.25 -5.87
CA LEU A 269 1.54 1.21 -5.78
C LEU A 269 0.70 1.68 -4.58
N TYR A 270 -0.28 0.88 -4.15
CA TYR A 270 -0.95 1.07 -2.87
C TYR A 270 -0.41 0.05 -1.87
N ILE A 271 -0.45 0.43 -0.58
CA ILE A 271 -0.02 -0.49 0.48
C ILE A 271 -1.01 -1.65 0.62
N HIS A 272 -2.30 -1.38 0.51
CA HIS A 272 -3.34 -2.40 0.52
C HIS A 272 -3.91 -2.55 -0.90
N GLU A 273 -3.54 -3.63 -1.58
CA GLU A 273 -4.11 -4.03 -2.86
C GLU A 273 -4.83 -5.39 -2.73
N GLN A 274 -5.65 -5.71 -3.71
CA GLN A 274 -6.27 -7.03 -3.79
C GLN A 274 -5.21 -8.11 -4.15
N PRO A 275 -5.37 -9.34 -3.67
CA PRO A 275 -6.44 -9.83 -2.80
C PRO A 275 -6.22 -9.48 -1.32
N ILE A 276 -7.30 -9.31 -0.56
CA ILE A 276 -7.25 -9.26 0.91
C ILE A 276 -7.44 -10.67 1.45
N LEU A 277 -6.40 -11.24 2.07
CA LEU A 277 -6.41 -12.60 2.60
C LEU A 277 -7.21 -12.65 3.91
N SER A 278 -8.41 -13.18 3.85
CA SER A 278 -9.35 -13.25 4.96
C SER A 278 -10.27 -14.48 4.80
N PRO A 279 -11.05 -14.87 5.81
CA PRO A 279 -11.98 -15.99 5.70
C PRO A 279 -12.99 -15.86 4.55
N ARG A 280 -13.22 -14.64 4.03
CA ARG A 280 -14.15 -14.35 2.94
C ARG A 280 -13.49 -14.17 1.59
N CYS A 281 -12.18 -14.32 1.48
CA CYS A 281 -11.46 -14.11 0.24
C CYS A 281 -11.75 -15.22 -0.77
N THR A 282 -12.42 -14.88 -1.87
CA THR A 282 -12.72 -15.79 -2.98
C THR A 282 -11.74 -15.67 -4.14
N ALA A 283 -10.82 -14.71 -4.08
CA ALA A 283 -9.81 -14.52 -5.12
C ALA A 283 -8.83 -15.70 -5.17
N VAL A 284 -8.45 -16.08 -6.38
CA VAL A 284 -7.40 -17.06 -6.64
C VAL A 284 -6.09 -16.32 -6.81
N LEU A 285 -5.03 -16.81 -6.16
CA LEU A 285 -3.68 -16.26 -6.21
C LEU A 285 -2.93 -16.67 -7.47
#